data_ca606c47d34f1c42971461bf9e95e2dd
#
_entry.id   ca606c47d34f1c42971461bf9e95e2dd
#
_cell.length_a   1.000
_cell.length_b   1.000
_cell.length_c   1.000
_cell.angle_alpha   90.00
_cell.angle_beta   90.00
_cell.angle_gamma   90.00
#
_symmetry.space_group_name_H-M   'P 1'
#
loop_
_entity.id
_entity.type
_entity.pdbx_description
1 polymer ?
#
loop_
_entity_poly.entity_id
_entity_poly.type
_entity_poly.pdbx_seq_one_letter_code
_entity_poly.pdbx_strand_id
1 'polypeptide(L)'
;MNTHIWQAGRFEIALDKPKIMGIVNLTPDSFSDGGTYSQNVSIALAHAEQLLKDGADILDIGGESTRPGSDDVSLGEEEWARVQPVLAEVAKWNVPVSLDTRHTAIMEKALAQGGVDIINDIAALSDEGAVALLAQQPTTGVCLMHMQGLPKTMQLNPQYQDVVEEVARYLKARAAECVQAGIAPERITLDPGFCFGKNLQHNITLIQHLPELMDATGFPLLIGVSRKSMIGELTGEQDAAKRVHGSVAAALATVARGAQIIRVHDVKATSDALKVWEALGISA
;
A
#
# COMPACT_ATOMS: atom_id res chain seq x y z
N MET A 1 3.01 -6.61 25.79
CA MET A 1 3.10 -5.86 24.53
C MET A 1 1.68 -5.42 24.19
N ASN A 2 1.43 -4.13 24.01
CA ASN A 2 0.10 -3.70 23.54
C ASN A 2 -0.02 -4.11 22.09
N THR A 3 -0.94 -5.01 21.80
CA THR A 3 -1.23 -5.41 20.41
C THR A 3 -1.85 -4.19 19.72
N HIS A 4 -1.15 -3.62 18.73
CA HIS A 4 -1.77 -2.61 17.88
C HIS A 4 -2.87 -3.27 17.06
N ILE A 5 -4.07 -2.72 17.13
CA ILE A 5 -5.20 -3.13 16.29
C ILE A 5 -5.41 -2.02 15.25
N TRP A 6 -5.43 -2.38 13.99
CA TRP A 6 -5.84 -1.49 12.91
C TRP A 6 -7.32 -1.68 12.62
N GLN A 7 -8.13 -0.65 12.87
CA GLN A 7 -9.54 -0.64 12.50
C GLN A 7 -9.67 -0.41 10.99
N ALA A 8 -10.13 -1.41 10.28
CA ALA A 8 -10.20 -1.45 8.83
C ALA A 8 -11.61 -1.90 8.37
N GLY A 9 -12.54 -0.96 8.30
CA GLY A 9 -13.92 -1.19 7.87
C GLY A 9 -14.64 -2.20 8.74
N ARG A 10 -14.95 -3.35 8.15
CA ARG A 10 -15.63 -4.50 8.81
C ARG A 10 -14.69 -5.30 9.73
N PHE A 11 -13.38 -5.02 9.73
CA PHE A 11 -12.37 -5.83 10.38
C PHE A 11 -11.57 -5.04 11.42
N GLU A 12 -11.17 -5.74 12.47
CA GLU A 12 -10.14 -5.35 13.42
C GLU A 12 -8.90 -6.20 13.14
N ILE A 13 -7.89 -5.60 12.55
CA ILE A 13 -6.68 -6.30 12.12
C ILE A 13 -5.64 -6.21 13.24
N ALA A 14 -5.39 -7.33 13.94
CA ALA A 14 -4.32 -7.41 14.93
C ALA A 14 -2.95 -7.38 14.24
N LEU A 15 -2.09 -6.44 14.65
CA LEU A 15 -0.75 -6.20 14.11
C LEU A 15 0.35 -6.76 15.01
N ASP A 16 0.05 -7.81 15.77
CA ASP A 16 1.00 -8.59 16.57
C ASP A 16 1.96 -9.44 15.74
N LYS A 17 1.56 -9.72 14.50
CA LYS A 17 2.36 -10.38 13.46
C LYS A 17 2.26 -9.59 12.15
N PRO A 18 3.31 -9.64 11.32
CA PRO A 18 3.28 -8.99 10.01
C PRO A 18 2.08 -9.47 9.18
N LYS A 19 1.36 -8.54 8.55
CA LYS A 19 0.25 -8.81 7.63
C LYS A 19 0.71 -8.65 6.19
N ILE A 20 0.23 -9.54 5.33
CA ILE A 20 0.53 -9.49 3.89
C ILE A 20 -0.64 -8.83 3.18
N MET A 21 -0.37 -7.69 2.55
CA MET A 21 -1.30 -7.01 1.65
C MET A 21 -0.94 -7.39 0.20
N GLY A 22 -1.78 -8.20 -0.43
CA GLY A 22 -1.59 -8.68 -1.80
C GLY A 22 -2.10 -7.70 -2.84
N ILE A 23 -1.28 -7.38 -3.83
CA ILE A 23 -1.55 -6.38 -4.86
C ILE A 23 -2.37 -6.97 -6.01
N VAL A 24 -3.53 -6.35 -6.31
CA VAL A 24 -4.38 -6.64 -7.47
C VAL A 24 -4.42 -5.42 -8.38
N ASN A 25 -3.48 -5.35 -9.33
CA ASN A 25 -3.40 -4.25 -10.30
C ASN A 25 -4.37 -4.47 -11.48
N LEU A 26 -5.23 -3.48 -11.73
CA LEU A 26 -6.21 -3.45 -12.82
C LEU A 26 -5.83 -2.45 -13.91
N THR A 27 -4.52 -2.24 -14.10
CA THR A 27 -4.00 -1.32 -15.12
C THR A 27 -3.94 -1.99 -16.49
N PRO A 28 -4.01 -1.22 -17.62
CA PRO A 28 -3.95 -1.79 -18.97
C PRO A 28 -2.73 -2.70 -19.21
N ASP A 29 -1.57 -2.34 -18.62
CA ASP A 29 -0.35 -3.13 -18.74
C ASP A 29 -0.43 -4.49 -18.04
N SER A 30 -1.36 -4.66 -17.09
CA SER A 30 -1.58 -5.92 -16.39
C SER A 30 -2.41 -6.92 -17.22
N PHE A 31 -3.04 -6.45 -18.31
CA PHE A 31 -3.93 -7.22 -19.19
C PHE A 31 -3.52 -7.11 -20.66
N SER A 32 -2.22 -7.14 -20.95
CA SER A 32 -1.62 -6.91 -22.27
C SER A 32 -2.06 -7.86 -23.39
N ASP A 33 -2.81 -8.91 -23.09
CA ASP A 33 -3.17 -9.96 -24.05
C ASP A 33 -4.48 -9.69 -24.80
N GLY A 34 -5.02 -8.45 -24.78
CA GLY A 34 -6.15 -8.03 -25.63
C GLY A 34 -7.51 -8.66 -25.28
N GLY A 35 -7.68 -9.16 -24.05
CA GLY A 35 -8.93 -9.75 -23.58
C GLY A 35 -10.11 -8.75 -23.55
N THR A 36 -11.34 -9.27 -23.60
CA THR A 36 -12.55 -8.46 -23.39
C THR A 36 -12.64 -7.99 -21.95
N TYR A 37 -13.39 -6.92 -21.69
CA TYR A 37 -13.61 -6.36 -20.35
C TYR A 37 -14.04 -7.43 -19.31
N SER A 38 -14.98 -8.32 -19.67
CA SER A 38 -15.43 -9.41 -18.78
C SER A 38 -14.36 -10.46 -18.51
N GLN A 39 -13.47 -10.74 -19.47
CA GLN A 39 -12.33 -11.63 -19.28
C GLN A 39 -11.32 -11.02 -18.31
N ASN A 40 -11.05 -9.72 -18.41
CA ASN A 40 -10.13 -9.00 -17.52
C ASN A 40 -10.62 -9.03 -16.06
N VAL A 41 -11.93 -8.84 -15.81
CA VAL A 41 -12.52 -8.97 -14.47
C VAL A 41 -12.37 -10.40 -13.94
N SER A 42 -12.66 -11.42 -14.75
CA SER A 42 -12.53 -12.83 -14.32
C SER A 42 -11.07 -13.19 -13.99
N ILE A 43 -10.10 -12.70 -14.77
CA ILE A 43 -8.67 -12.90 -14.52
C ILE A 43 -8.25 -12.22 -13.20
N ALA A 44 -8.72 -10.99 -12.97
CA ALA A 44 -8.44 -10.25 -11.74
C ALA A 44 -9.00 -10.95 -10.50
N LEU A 45 -10.23 -11.46 -10.57
CA LEU A 45 -10.85 -12.22 -9.48
C LEU A 45 -10.12 -13.53 -9.21
N ALA A 46 -9.75 -14.28 -10.25
CA ALA A 46 -8.96 -15.50 -10.11
C ALA A 46 -7.58 -15.21 -9.47
N HIS A 47 -6.96 -14.08 -9.85
CA HIS A 47 -5.71 -13.63 -9.24
C HIS A 47 -5.91 -13.28 -7.76
N ALA A 48 -6.94 -12.51 -7.42
CA ALA A 48 -7.25 -12.17 -6.03
C ALA A 48 -7.50 -13.42 -5.17
N GLU A 49 -8.27 -14.40 -5.68
CA GLU A 49 -8.44 -15.70 -5.01
C GLU A 49 -7.11 -16.44 -4.80
N GLN A 50 -6.21 -16.39 -5.80
CA GLN A 50 -4.91 -17.04 -5.69
C GLN A 50 -4.06 -16.36 -4.61
N LEU A 51 -4.05 -15.02 -4.54
CA LEU A 51 -3.34 -14.29 -3.48
C LEU A 51 -3.82 -14.70 -2.08
N LEU A 52 -5.13 -14.89 -1.88
CA LEU A 52 -5.68 -15.38 -0.61
C LEU A 52 -5.22 -16.82 -0.29
N LYS A 53 -5.25 -17.72 -1.28
CA LYS A 53 -4.74 -19.10 -1.13
C LYS A 53 -3.24 -19.12 -0.80
N ASP A 54 -2.49 -18.16 -1.32
CA ASP A 54 -1.06 -17.98 -1.10
C ASP A 54 -0.73 -17.34 0.26
N GLY A 55 -1.73 -16.82 0.97
CA GLY A 55 -1.61 -16.31 2.34
C GLY A 55 -1.66 -14.79 2.46
N ALA A 56 -2.31 -14.08 1.54
CA ALA A 56 -2.62 -12.67 1.74
C ALA A 56 -3.67 -12.49 2.86
N ASP A 57 -3.44 -11.53 3.75
CA ASP A 57 -4.38 -11.11 4.80
C ASP A 57 -5.33 -10.02 4.31
N ILE A 58 -4.89 -9.21 3.33
CA ILE A 58 -5.58 -8.05 2.79
C ILE A 58 -5.43 -8.07 1.27
N LEU A 59 -6.49 -7.74 0.52
CA LEU A 59 -6.40 -7.49 -0.91
C LEU A 59 -6.35 -5.99 -1.18
N ASP A 60 -5.39 -5.53 -1.98
CA ASP A 60 -5.24 -4.12 -2.33
C ASP A 60 -5.46 -3.92 -3.84
N ILE A 61 -6.58 -3.28 -4.19
CA ILE A 61 -7.10 -3.18 -5.54
C ILE A 61 -6.84 -1.78 -6.08
N GLY A 62 -6.06 -1.69 -7.16
CA GLY A 62 -5.71 -0.43 -7.80
C GLY A 62 -6.01 -0.39 -9.29
N GLY A 63 -6.64 0.69 -9.76
CA GLY A 63 -6.99 0.93 -11.16
C GLY A 63 -6.11 1.95 -11.88
N GLU A 64 -5.30 2.70 -11.15
CA GLU A 64 -4.34 3.68 -11.66
C GLU A 64 -2.91 3.13 -11.57
N SER A 65 -2.10 3.39 -12.59
CA SER A 65 -0.65 3.12 -12.52
C SER A 65 0.06 4.29 -11.83
N THR A 66 0.65 4.03 -10.68
CA THR A 66 1.45 5.02 -9.93
C THR A 66 2.95 4.90 -10.21
N ARG A 67 3.33 4.16 -11.26
CA ARG A 67 4.74 4.00 -11.67
C ARG A 67 5.33 5.34 -12.12
N PRO A 68 6.65 5.57 -11.90
CA PRO A 68 7.30 6.76 -12.43
C PRO A 68 7.06 6.92 -13.93
N GLY A 69 6.59 8.12 -14.35
CA GLY A 69 6.33 8.42 -15.76
C GLY A 69 4.97 7.97 -16.29
N SER A 70 4.10 7.34 -15.47
CA SER A 70 2.72 7.07 -15.89
C SER A 70 1.97 8.38 -16.12
N ASP A 71 1.13 8.40 -17.16
CA ASP A 71 0.19 9.50 -17.37
C ASP A 71 -0.91 9.45 -16.30
N ASP A 72 -1.38 10.64 -15.88
CA ASP A 72 -2.56 10.72 -15.04
C ASP A 72 -3.74 10.10 -15.81
N VAL A 73 -4.41 9.14 -15.20
CA VAL A 73 -5.64 8.57 -15.77
C VAL A 73 -6.68 9.67 -15.71
N SER A 74 -7.16 10.07 -16.90
CA SER A 74 -8.07 11.19 -17.05
C SER A 74 -9.32 11.01 -16.17
N LEU A 75 -9.43 11.86 -15.12
CA LEU A 75 -10.68 12.18 -14.42
C LEU A 75 -11.40 11.04 -13.67
N GLY A 76 -10.71 9.98 -13.24
CA GLY A 76 -11.30 9.00 -12.32
C GLY A 76 -12.36 8.06 -12.93
N GLU A 77 -12.97 8.37 -14.08
CA GLU A 77 -14.00 7.51 -14.67
C GLU A 77 -13.42 6.20 -15.20
N GLU A 78 -12.26 6.25 -15.83
CA GLU A 78 -11.58 5.04 -16.30
C GLU A 78 -11.07 4.19 -15.14
N GLU A 79 -10.55 4.80 -14.09
CA GLU A 79 -10.15 4.11 -12.88
C GLU A 79 -11.34 3.42 -12.24
N TRP A 80 -12.46 4.14 -12.07
CA TRP A 80 -13.69 3.57 -11.52
C TRP A 80 -14.20 2.39 -12.34
N ALA A 81 -14.25 2.53 -13.67
CA ALA A 81 -14.69 1.46 -14.55
C ALA A 81 -13.85 0.19 -14.41
N ARG A 82 -12.55 0.31 -14.11
CA ARG A 82 -11.65 -0.84 -13.87
C ARG A 82 -11.89 -1.49 -12.52
N VAL A 83 -11.97 -0.69 -11.44
CA VAL A 83 -12.01 -1.22 -10.07
C VAL A 83 -13.41 -1.67 -9.65
N GLN A 84 -14.45 -0.99 -10.09
CA GLN A 84 -15.83 -1.18 -9.66
C GLN A 84 -16.32 -2.64 -9.75
N PRO A 85 -16.17 -3.37 -10.87
CA PRO A 85 -16.71 -4.74 -10.99
C PRO A 85 -15.93 -5.75 -10.13
N VAL A 86 -14.63 -5.52 -9.90
CA VAL A 86 -13.82 -6.36 -9.03
C VAL A 86 -14.18 -6.09 -7.58
N LEU A 87 -14.30 -4.80 -7.17
CA LEU A 87 -14.72 -4.40 -5.83
C LEU A 87 -16.10 -4.98 -5.49
N ALA A 88 -17.08 -4.92 -6.41
CA ALA A 88 -18.43 -5.44 -6.21
C ALA A 88 -18.46 -6.96 -5.91
N GLU A 89 -17.47 -7.70 -6.42
CA GLU A 89 -17.38 -9.14 -6.16
C GLU A 89 -16.60 -9.43 -4.89
N VAL A 90 -15.40 -8.85 -4.72
CA VAL A 90 -14.56 -9.11 -3.53
C VAL A 90 -15.18 -8.57 -2.24
N ALA A 91 -16.06 -7.57 -2.32
CA ALA A 91 -16.85 -7.07 -1.19
C ALA A 91 -17.67 -8.16 -0.47
N LYS A 92 -18.03 -9.23 -1.20
CA LYS A 92 -18.78 -10.39 -0.68
C LYS A 92 -17.88 -11.39 0.04
N TRP A 93 -16.55 -11.24 -0.09
CA TRP A 93 -15.59 -12.16 0.52
C TRP A 93 -15.32 -11.73 1.97
N ASN A 94 -15.00 -12.69 2.81
CA ASN A 94 -14.65 -12.43 4.21
C ASN A 94 -13.14 -12.11 4.34
N VAL A 95 -12.72 -11.03 3.69
CA VAL A 95 -11.34 -10.54 3.69
C VAL A 95 -11.34 -9.01 3.67
N PRO A 96 -10.41 -8.34 4.36
CA PRO A 96 -10.24 -6.89 4.25
C PRO A 96 -9.90 -6.48 2.82
N VAL A 97 -10.65 -5.51 2.28
CA VAL A 97 -10.48 -4.97 0.93
C VAL A 97 -9.97 -3.55 1.01
N SER A 98 -8.80 -3.33 0.46
CA SER A 98 -8.17 -2.02 0.28
C SER A 98 -8.37 -1.52 -1.15
N LEU A 99 -8.67 -0.25 -1.30
CA LEU A 99 -8.70 0.48 -2.56
C LEU A 99 -7.50 1.42 -2.63
N ASP A 100 -6.58 1.14 -3.59
CA ASP A 100 -5.42 1.98 -3.91
C ASP A 100 -5.87 3.09 -4.87
N THR A 101 -6.17 4.27 -4.32
CA THR A 101 -6.58 5.46 -5.09
C THR A 101 -6.23 6.75 -4.34
N ARG A 102 -5.91 7.80 -5.10
CA ARG A 102 -5.67 9.16 -4.61
C ARG A 102 -6.80 10.15 -4.94
N HIS A 103 -7.85 9.68 -5.59
CA HIS A 103 -8.95 10.51 -6.10
C HIS A 103 -10.18 10.44 -5.19
N THR A 104 -10.56 11.55 -4.57
CA THR A 104 -11.72 11.66 -3.68
C THR A 104 -13.01 11.17 -4.33
N ALA A 105 -13.21 11.49 -5.61
CA ALA A 105 -14.39 11.05 -6.36
C ALA A 105 -14.49 9.52 -6.49
N ILE A 106 -13.36 8.81 -6.54
CA ILE A 106 -13.32 7.34 -6.57
C ILE A 106 -13.55 6.77 -5.18
N MET A 107 -12.94 7.36 -4.15
CA MET A 107 -13.20 7.00 -2.75
C MET A 107 -14.69 7.10 -2.45
N GLU A 108 -15.34 8.21 -2.82
CA GLU A 108 -16.77 8.43 -2.61
C GLU A 108 -17.64 7.36 -3.27
N LYS A 109 -17.40 7.06 -4.55
CA LYS A 109 -18.13 6.01 -5.30
C LYS A 109 -17.94 4.64 -4.65
N ALA A 110 -16.72 4.30 -4.25
CA ALA A 110 -16.40 3.01 -3.67
C ALA A 110 -17.01 2.82 -2.28
N LEU A 111 -16.97 3.86 -1.44
CA LEU A 111 -17.58 3.86 -0.11
C LEU A 111 -19.13 3.81 -0.21
N ALA A 112 -19.72 4.52 -1.16
CA ALA A 112 -21.16 4.46 -1.43
C ALA A 112 -21.61 3.08 -1.94
N GLN A 113 -20.80 2.39 -2.76
CA GLN A 113 -21.07 1.02 -3.18
C GLN A 113 -20.99 0.04 -2.01
N GLY A 114 -20.11 0.31 -1.04
CA GLY A 114 -19.81 -0.56 0.09
C GLY A 114 -18.79 -1.67 -0.22
N GLY A 115 -18.27 -2.27 0.86
CA GLY A 115 -17.32 -3.39 0.78
C GLY A 115 -15.85 -2.99 0.63
N VAL A 116 -15.54 -1.70 0.66
CA VAL A 116 -14.17 -1.20 0.84
C VAL A 116 -13.92 -0.95 2.32
N ASP A 117 -12.90 -1.57 2.84
CA ASP A 117 -12.55 -1.53 4.26
C ASP A 117 -11.40 -0.54 4.54
N ILE A 118 -10.54 -0.29 3.53
CA ILE A 118 -9.35 0.53 3.63
C ILE A 118 -9.23 1.42 2.39
N ILE A 119 -8.85 2.67 2.59
CA ILE A 119 -8.33 3.55 1.52
C ILE A 119 -6.81 3.62 1.66
N ASN A 120 -6.11 3.18 0.63
CA ASN A 120 -4.66 3.27 0.50
C ASN A 120 -4.33 4.41 -0.46
N ASP A 121 -3.83 5.54 0.07
CA ASP A 121 -3.65 6.76 -0.73
C ASP A 121 -2.20 7.24 -0.76
N ILE A 122 -1.60 7.17 -1.95
CA ILE A 122 -0.24 7.66 -2.21
C ILE A 122 -0.09 9.16 -2.05
N ALA A 123 -1.20 9.93 -2.04
CA ALA A 123 -1.23 11.37 -1.82
C ALA A 123 -1.60 11.75 -0.37
N ALA A 124 -1.76 10.77 0.53
CA ALA A 124 -2.05 10.97 1.94
C ALA A 124 -3.29 11.86 2.19
N LEU A 125 -4.39 11.60 1.49
CA LEU A 125 -5.66 12.33 1.53
C LEU A 125 -5.51 13.84 1.24
N SER A 126 -4.56 14.21 0.36
CA SER A 126 -4.34 15.61 -0.02
C SER A 126 -5.31 16.12 -1.11
N ASP A 127 -6.03 15.22 -1.79
CA ASP A 127 -7.06 15.61 -2.74
C ASP A 127 -8.23 16.29 -2.03
N GLU A 128 -8.84 17.29 -2.70
CA GLU A 128 -9.88 18.11 -2.09
C GLU A 128 -11.06 17.26 -1.61
N GLY A 129 -11.44 17.46 -0.34
CA GLY A 129 -12.56 16.74 0.28
C GLY A 129 -12.23 15.35 0.84
N ALA A 130 -11.09 14.74 0.52
CA ALA A 130 -10.75 13.37 0.93
C ALA A 130 -10.77 13.18 2.45
N VAL A 131 -10.13 14.08 3.21
CA VAL A 131 -10.13 14.03 4.68
C VAL A 131 -11.55 14.16 5.23
N ALA A 132 -12.35 15.10 4.71
CA ALA A 132 -13.73 15.30 5.16
C ALA A 132 -14.63 14.10 4.86
N LEU A 133 -14.44 13.45 3.71
CA LEU A 133 -15.13 12.23 3.32
C LEU A 133 -14.82 11.07 4.29
N LEU A 134 -13.53 10.84 4.57
CA LEU A 134 -13.09 9.74 5.45
C LEU A 134 -13.40 10.01 6.94
N ALA A 135 -13.48 11.27 7.36
CA ALA A 135 -13.93 11.63 8.70
C ALA A 135 -15.41 11.28 8.95
N GLN A 136 -16.24 11.26 7.90
CA GLN A 136 -17.65 10.84 7.99
C GLN A 136 -17.83 9.31 8.03
N GLN A 137 -16.79 8.54 7.67
CA GLN A 137 -16.82 7.08 7.76
C GLN A 137 -16.45 6.65 9.19
N PRO A 138 -17.22 5.79 9.87
CA PRO A 138 -16.92 5.45 11.26
C PRO A 138 -15.74 4.50 11.42
N THR A 139 -15.50 3.60 10.45
CA THR A 139 -14.57 2.47 10.60
C THR A 139 -13.56 2.28 9.47
N THR A 140 -13.75 2.91 8.30
CA THR A 140 -12.84 2.74 7.16
C THR A 140 -11.41 3.09 7.54
N GLY A 141 -10.49 2.12 7.38
CA GLY A 141 -9.07 2.31 7.60
C GLY A 141 -8.45 3.21 6.52
N VAL A 142 -7.37 3.88 6.85
CA VAL A 142 -6.61 4.71 5.90
C VAL A 142 -5.12 4.42 5.98
N CYS A 143 -4.46 4.35 4.83
CA CYS A 143 -3.02 4.35 4.72
C CYS A 143 -2.58 5.67 4.07
N LEU A 144 -1.75 6.42 4.77
CA LEU A 144 -1.24 7.72 4.33
C LEU A 144 0.20 7.57 3.88
N MET A 145 0.49 7.79 2.58
CA MET A 145 1.84 7.62 2.06
C MET A 145 2.55 8.97 1.86
N HIS A 146 3.88 8.95 2.09
CA HIS A 146 4.76 10.06 1.74
C HIS A 146 5.28 9.96 0.31
N MET A 147 5.09 11.02 -0.46
CA MET A 147 5.70 11.21 -1.78
C MET A 147 6.27 12.63 -1.89
N GLN A 148 7.47 12.77 -2.47
CA GLN A 148 8.01 14.08 -2.84
C GLN A 148 7.77 14.33 -4.34
N GLY A 149 7.06 15.40 -4.67
CA GLY A 149 6.69 15.72 -6.06
C GLY A 149 5.45 14.96 -6.55
N LEU A 150 5.31 14.83 -7.86
CA LEU A 150 4.21 14.12 -8.53
C LEU A 150 4.73 12.83 -9.17
N PRO A 151 3.92 11.78 -9.37
CA PRO A 151 4.36 10.52 -9.97
C PRO A 151 5.17 10.69 -11.26
N LYS A 152 4.79 11.64 -12.11
CA LYS A 152 5.45 11.94 -13.40
C LYS A 152 6.86 12.53 -13.25
N THR A 153 7.13 13.29 -12.19
CA THR A 153 8.38 14.07 -12.03
C THR A 153 9.18 13.73 -10.78
N MET A 154 8.62 12.93 -9.87
CA MET A 154 9.19 12.66 -8.54
C MET A 154 10.62 12.10 -8.55
N GLN A 155 11.03 11.43 -9.62
CA GLN A 155 12.37 10.81 -9.73
C GLN A 155 13.42 11.70 -10.43
N LEU A 156 13.06 12.90 -10.91
CA LEU A 156 14.00 13.73 -11.67
C LEU A 156 15.15 14.25 -10.81
N ASN A 157 14.91 14.61 -9.56
CA ASN A 157 15.95 15.06 -8.63
C ASN A 157 15.43 15.10 -7.18
N PRO A 158 15.17 13.97 -6.53
CA PRO A 158 14.70 13.98 -5.16
C PRO A 158 15.78 14.48 -4.20
N GLN A 159 15.44 15.48 -3.36
CA GLN A 159 16.36 16.14 -2.44
C GLN A 159 15.83 16.06 -1.02
N TYR A 160 16.68 15.64 -0.08
CA TYR A 160 16.42 15.65 1.37
C TYR A 160 17.69 16.11 2.08
N GLN A 161 17.55 16.89 3.14
CA GLN A 161 18.62 17.15 4.10
C GLN A 161 18.74 15.95 5.06
N ASP A 162 17.59 15.50 5.60
CA ASP A 162 17.45 14.27 6.38
C ASP A 162 16.15 13.58 5.94
N VAL A 163 16.27 12.50 5.20
CA VAL A 163 15.11 11.78 4.64
C VAL A 163 14.23 11.16 5.73
N VAL A 164 14.81 10.73 6.85
CA VAL A 164 14.06 10.11 7.96
C VAL A 164 13.23 11.16 8.68
N GLU A 165 13.87 12.27 9.08
CA GLU A 165 13.20 13.37 9.76
C GLU A 165 12.11 14.01 8.89
N GLU A 166 12.40 14.28 7.61
CA GLU A 166 11.46 14.93 6.71
C GLU A 166 10.24 14.08 6.41
N VAL A 167 10.44 12.76 6.18
CA VAL A 167 9.35 11.80 5.98
C VAL A 167 8.53 11.65 7.26
N ALA A 168 9.17 11.50 8.43
CA ALA A 168 8.48 11.41 9.71
C ALA A 168 7.62 12.66 9.98
N ARG A 169 8.19 13.85 9.77
CA ARG A 169 7.51 15.13 9.98
C ARG A 169 6.28 15.27 9.07
N TYR A 170 6.41 14.91 7.78
CA TYR A 170 5.30 14.94 6.83
C TYR A 170 4.18 13.98 7.26
N LEU A 171 4.50 12.72 7.49
CA LEU A 171 3.51 11.69 7.85
C LEU A 171 2.80 12.02 9.16
N LYS A 172 3.57 12.49 10.17
CA LYS A 172 3.00 12.93 11.45
C LYS A 172 2.05 14.10 11.30
N ALA A 173 2.40 15.09 10.46
CA ALA A 173 1.54 16.25 10.18
C ALA A 173 0.24 15.81 9.48
N ARG A 174 0.33 14.94 8.47
CA ARG A 174 -0.85 14.41 7.76
C ARG A 174 -1.75 13.58 8.68
N ALA A 175 -1.17 12.70 9.50
CA ALA A 175 -1.94 11.95 10.49
C ALA A 175 -2.64 12.87 11.51
N ALA A 176 -1.95 13.90 11.99
CA ALA A 176 -2.52 14.88 12.92
C ALA A 176 -3.71 15.65 12.31
N GLU A 177 -3.61 16.04 11.02
CA GLU A 177 -4.71 16.67 10.28
C GLU A 177 -5.93 15.73 10.17
N CYS A 178 -5.71 14.46 9.84
CA CYS A 178 -6.76 13.43 9.78
C CYS A 178 -7.44 13.25 11.15
N VAL A 179 -6.65 13.16 12.22
CA VAL A 179 -7.18 13.02 13.60
C VAL A 179 -7.97 14.26 14.01
N GLN A 180 -7.47 15.46 13.71
CA GLN A 180 -8.17 16.70 13.99
C GLN A 180 -9.52 16.80 13.26
N ALA A 181 -9.62 16.23 12.06
CA ALA A 181 -10.84 16.16 11.28
C ALA A 181 -11.84 15.09 11.78
N GLY A 182 -11.44 14.21 12.71
CA GLY A 182 -12.30 13.19 13.32
C GLY A 182 -12.01 11.74 12.87
N ILE A 183 -10.95 11.49 12.11
CA ILE A 183 -10.51 10.12 11.81
C ILE A 183 -9.81 9.56 13.05
N ALA A 184 -10.33 8.47 13.61
CA ALA A 184 -9.77 7.87 14.82
C ALA A 184 -8.34 7.33 14.57
N PRO A 185 -7.37 7.54 15.50
CA PRO A 185 -5.98 7.13 15.31
C PRO A 185 -5.81 5.64 14.95
N GLU A 186 -6.61 4.76 15.53
CA GLU A 186 -6.61 3.31 15.29
C GLU A 186 -7.02 2.92 13.87
N ARG A 187 -7.52 3.86 13.07
CA ARG A 187 -7.84 3.68 11.65
C ARG A 187 -6.67 4.02 10.73
N ILE A 188 -5.59 4.63 11.26
CA ILE A 188 -4.51 5.20 10.46
C ILE A 188 -3.29 4.27 10.47
N THR A 189 -2.77 3.98 9.28
CA THR A 189 -1.44 3.44 9.03
C THR A 189 -0.66 4.39 8.13
N LEU A 190 0.68 4.34 8.18
CA LEU A 190 1.55 5.22 7.43
C LEU A 190 2.45 4.42 6.49
N ASP A 191 2.74 4.96 5.29
CA ASP A 191 3.72 4.39 4.37
C ASP A 191 4.83 5.42 4.08
N PRO A 192 6.10 5.11 4.33
CA PRO A 192 7.23 5.99 4.00
C PRO A 192 7.37 6.28 2.49
N GLY A 193 6.71 5.52 1.63
CA GLY A 193 6.69 5.73 0.18
C GLY A 193 8.04 5.43 -0.48
N PHE A 194 8.54 4.21 -0.35
CA PHE A 194 9.78 3.77 -1.01
C PHE A 194 9.71 3.96 -2.52
N CYS A 195 10.75 4.53 -3.11
CA CYS A 195 10.85 4.88 -4.53
C CYS A 195 9.86 5.96 -5.02
N PHE A 196 9.13 6.63 -4.14
CA PHE A 196 8.31 7.79 -4.47
C PHE A 196 9.06 9.09 -4.11
N GLY A 197 9.71 9.71 -5.10
CA GLY A 197 10.56 10.87 -4.88
C GLY A 197 11.76 10.58 -3.97
N LYS A 198 12.40 9.43 -4.15
CA LYS A 198 13.55 8.97 -3.36
C LYS A 198 14.54 8.20 -4.23
N ASN A 199 15.83 8.51 -4.11
CA ASN A 199 16.91 7.74 -4.74
C ASN A 199 17.24 6.48 -3.93
N LEU A 200 18.17 5.65 -4.43
CA LEU A 200 18.57 4.40 -3.76
C LEU A 200 19.03 4.64 -2.32
N GLN A 201 19.92 5.63 -2.11
CA GLN A 201 20.46 5.90 -0.77
C GLN A 201 19.36 6.36 0.21
N HIS A 202 18.40 7.20 -0.23
CA HIS A 202 17.26 7.60 0.59
C HIS A 202 16.43 6.39 1.02
N ASN A 203 16.17 5.45 0.10
CA ASN A 203 15.41 4.24 0.41
C ASN A 203 16.16 3.32 1.38
N ILE A 204 17.47 3.14 1.21
CA ILE A 204 18.30 2.35 2.14
C ILE A 204 18.29 2.97 3.54
N THR A 205 18.51 4.29 3.63
CA THR A 205 18.50 5.02 4.91
C THR A 205 17.16 4.88 5.62
N LEU A 206 16.03 5.02 4.91
CA LEU A 206 14.70 4.81 5.50
C LEU A 206 14.50 3.39 6.04
N ILE A 207 14.95 2.35 5.32
CA ILE A 207 14.86 0.97 5.83
C ILE A 207 15.71 0.81 7.09
N GLN A 208 16.93 1.35 7.10
CA GLN A 208 17.82 1.24 8.25
C GLN A 208 17.27 1.90 9.50
N HIS A 209 16.49 2.98 9.36
CA HIS A 209 15.92 3.81 10.42
C HIS A 209 14.38 3.69 10.54
N LEU A 210 13.80 2.56 10.14
CA LEU A 210 12.35 2.32 10.32
C LEU A 210 11.91 2.40 11.79
N PRO A 211 12.68 1.88 12.80
CA PRO A 211 12.29 2.03 14.20
C PRO A 211 12.15 3.49 14.62
N GLU A 212 13.11 4.35 14.25
CA GLU A 212 13.09 5.78 14.55
C GLU A 212 11.89 6.48 13.90
N LEU A 213 11.53 6.08 12.65
CA LEU A 213 10.35 6.59 11.96
C LEU A 213 9.07 6.21 12.69
N MET A 214 8.96 4.96 13.16
CA MET A 214 7.82 4.46 13.94
C MET A 214 7.68 5.21 15.25
N ASP A 215 8.77 5.35 16.00
CA ASP A 215 8.81 6.07 17.29
C ASP A 215 8.41 7.55 17.11
N ALA A 216 8.91 8.20 16.04
CA ALA A 216 8.61 9.60 15.76
C ALA A 216 7.15 9.86 15.38
N THR A 217 6.51 8.91 14.68
CA THR A 217 5.14 9.03 14.19
C THR A 217 4.11 8.47 15.16
N GLY A 218 4.42 7.35 15.83
CA GLY A 218 3.52 6.66 16.76
C GLY A 218 2.42 5.83 16.09
N PHE A 219 2.53 5.57 14.77
CA PHE A 219 1.55 4.80 13.99
C PHE A 219 2.17 3.54 13.39
N PRO A 220 1.36 2.49 13.12
CA PRO A 220 1.81 1.32 12.37
C PRO A 220 2.27 1.68 10.96
N LEU A 221 3.27 0.94 10.46
CA LEU A 221 3.80 1.14 9.11
C LEU A 221 3.37 0.05 8.13
N LEU A 222 2.89 0.50 6.96
CA LEU A 222 2.76 -0.27 5.75
C LEU A 222 4.00 -0.05 4.88
N ILE A 223 4.59 -1.13 4.39
CA ILE A 223 5.83 -1.10 3.61
C ILE A 223 5.62 -1.75 2.23
N GLY A 224 5.79 -0.96 1.19
CA GLY A 224 5.74 -1.41 -0.21
C GLY A 224 7.09 -1.35 -0.89
N VAL A 225 7.91 -2.40 -0.83
CA VAL A 225 9.22 -2.48 -1.52
C VAL A 225 9.24 -3.49 -2.66
N SER A 226 8.17 -4.28 -2.83
CA SER A 226 8.09 -5.40 -3.78
C SER A 226 8.29 -4.96 -5.22
N ARG A 227 9.26 -5.57 -5.89
CA ARG A 227 9.66 -5.38 -7.28
C ARG A 227 10.10 -3.96 -7.66
N LYS A 228 10.26 -3.06 -6.68
CA LYS A 228 10.63 -1.64 -6.92
C LYS A 228 12.04 -1.48 -7.50
N SER A 229 12.32 -0.30 -8.09
CA SER A 229 13.59 0.01 -8.76
C SER A 229 14.79 -0.18 -7.86
N MET A 230 14.69 0.17 -6.58
CA MET A 230 15.76 -0.03 -5.60
C MET A 230 16.25 -1.49 -5.53
N ILE A 231 15.34 -2.48 -5.68
CA ILE A 231 15.73 -3.89 -5.72
C ILE A 231 16.53 -4.18 -6.99
N GLY A 232 16.07 -3.64 -8.13
CA GLY A 232 16.80 -3.76 -9.41
C GLY A 232 18.20 -3.14 -9.35
N GLU A 233 18.34 -1.96 -8.76
CA GLU A 233 19.62 -1.29 -8.58
C GLU A 233 20.58 -2.09 -7.70
N LEU A 234 20.08 -2.68 -6.60
CA LEU A 234 20.89 -3.48 -5.67
C LEU A 234 21.32 -4.83 -6.25
N THR A 235 20.47 -5.46 -7.07
CA THR A 235 20.69 -6.83 -7.58
C THR A 235 21.20 -6.88 -9.01
N GLY A 236 21.14 -5.77 -9.75
CA GLY A 236 21.38 -5.72 -11.19
C GLY A 236 20.21 -6.22 -12.05
N GLU A 237 19.09 -6.66 -11.46
CA GLU A 237 17.95 -7.23 -12.20
C GLU A 237 17.04 -6.10 -12.74
N GLN A 238 17.00 -5.97 -14.07
CA GLN A 238 16.21 -4.93 -14.74
C GLN A 238 14.72 -5.33 -14.88
N ASP A 239 14.44 -6.62 -15.03
CA ASP A 239 13.08 -7.14 -15.12
C ASP A 239 12.40 -7.18 -13.74
N ALA A 240 11.39 -6.32 -13.54
CA ALA A 240 10.68 -6.24 -12.27
C ALA A 240 10.05 -7.59 -11.85
N ALA A 241 9.59 -8.40 -12.80
CA ALA A 241 9.00 -9.71 -12.51
C ALA A 241 10.01 -10.72 -11.93
N LYS A 242 11.30 -10.53 -12.19
CA LYS A 242 12.39 -11.40 -11.70
C LYS A 242 12.97 -10.95 -10.35
N ARG A 243 12.50 -9.83 -9.78
CA ARG A 243 13.00 -9.28 -8.50
C ARG A 243 12.44 -9.98 -7.26
N VAL A 244 11.85 -11.17 -7.40
CA VAL A 244 11.16 -11.88 -6.30
C VAL A 244 12.06 -12.07 -5.08
N HIS A 245 13.26 -12.65 -5.27
CA HIS A 245 14.19 -12.95 -4.16
C HIS A 245 14.63 -11.68 -3.42
N GLY A 246 14.98 -10.62 -4.15
CA GLY A 246 15.35 -9.33 -3.56
C GLY A 246 14.17 -8.67 -2.86
N SER A 247 12.95 -8.79 -3.41
CA SER A 247 11.72 -8.28 -2.80
C SER A 247 11.41 -8.97 -1.46
N VAL A 248 11.55 -10.30 -1.40
CA VAL A 248 11.38 -11.09 -0.17
C VAL A 248 12.44 -10.71 0.87
N ALA A 249 13.71 -10.62 0.47
CA ALA A 249 14.80 -10.23 1.37
C ALA A 249 14.56 -8.83 1.96
N ALA A 250 14.13 -7.86 1.14
CA ALA A 250 13.80 -6.51 1.60
C ALA A 250 12.56 -6.51 2.53
N ALA A 251 11.53 -7.30 2.23
CA ALA A 251 10.35 -7.47 3.10
C ALA A 251 10.75 -7.99 4.48
N LEU A 252 11.53 -9.08 4.56
CA LEU A 252 12.04 -9.61 5.83
C LEU A 252 12.90 -8.59 6.58
N ALA A 253 13.76 -7.83 5.87
CA ALA A 253 14.58 -6.79 6.47
C ALA A 253 13.75 -5.67 7.09
N THR A 254 12.59 -5.33 6.50
CA THR A 254 11.67 -4.33 7.08
C THR A 254 10.86 -4.90 8.24
N VAL A 255 10.43 -6.16 8.16
CA VAL A 255 9.78 -6.87 9.28
C VAL A 255 10.71 -6.93 10.50
N ALA A 256 11.99 -7.27 10.30
CA ALA A 256 13.01 -7.26 11.36
C ALA A 256 13.19 -5.88 12.04
N ARG A 257 12.67 -4.83 11.44
CA ARG A 257 12.71 -3.44 11.94
C ARG A 257 11.33 -2.93 12.35
N GLY A 258 10.37 -3.84 12.54
CA GLY A 258 9.07 -3.54 13.11
C GLY A 258 7.97 -3.19 12.11
N ALA A 259 8.17 -3.36 10.79
CA ALA A 259 7.09 -3.18 9.82
C ALA A 259 5.93 -4.16 10.08
N GLN A 260 4.71 -3.64 10.17
CA GLN A 260 3.53 -4.44 10.52
C GLN A 260 2.73 -4.91 9.31
N ILE A 261 2.79 -4.18 8.18
CA ILE A 261 2.04 -4.52 6.96
C ILE A 261 3.00 -4.50 5.78
N ILE A 262 3.05 -5.59 5.01
CA ILE A 262 3.93 -5.72 3.85
C ILE A 262 3.07 -5.83 2.59
N ARG A 263 3.15 -4.81 1.73
CA ARG A 263 2.43 -4.75 0.45
C ARG A 263 3.27 -5.37 -0.66
N VAL A 264 2.80 -6.47 -1.24
CA VAL A 264 3.61 -7.31 -2.14
C VAL A 264 2.85 -7.84 -3.36
N HIS A 265 3.58 -8.08 -4.46
CA HIS A 265 3.09 -8.82 -5.62
C HIS A 265 3.22 -10.34 -5.41
N ASP A 266 4.32 -10.79 -4.77
CA ASP A 266 4.72 -12.19 -4.67
C ASP A 266 4.32 -12.75 -3.30
N VAL A 267 2.99 -12.87 -3.08
CA VAL A 267 2.41 -13.27 -1.79
C VAL A 267 2.94 -14.62 -1.34
N LYS A 268 2.91 -15.65 -2.21
CA LYS A 268 3.37 -17.00 -1.85
C LYS A 268 4.81 -17.02 -1.33
N ALA A 269 5.73 -16.39 -2.07
CA ALA A 269 7.14 -16.33 -1.69
C ALA A 269 7.35 -15.57 -0.37
N THR A 270 6.61 -14.47 -0.17
CA THR A 270 6.67 -13.67 1.06
C THR A 270 6.07 -14.42 2.25
N SER A 271 4.91 -15.07 2.08
CA SER A 271 4.24 -15.87 3.10
C SER A 271 5.11 -17.04 3.57
N ASP A 272 5.71 -17.78 2.63
CA ASP A 272 6.61 -18.88 2.99
C ASP A 272 7.85 -18.38 3.74
N ALA A 273 8.42 -17.26 3.32
CA ALA A 273 9.56 -16.66 3.99
C ALA A 273 9.22 -16.19 5.42
N LEU A 274 8.05 -15.58 5.63
CA LEU A 274 7.59 -15.17 6.97
C LEU A 274 7.33 -16.36 7.88
N LYS A 275 6.77 -17.48 7.37
CA LYS A 275 6.58 -18.70 8.14
C LYS A 275 7.91 -19.28 8.61
N VAL A 276 8.93 -19.30 7.75
CA VAL A 276 10.28 -19.75 8.12
C VAL A 276 10.88 -18.79 9.14
N TRP A 277 10.76 -17.49 8.93
CA TRP A 277 11.23 -16.47 9.86
C TRP A 277 10.64 -16.63 11.27
N GLU A 278 9.33 -16.81 11.36
CA GLU A 278 8.63 -17.05 12.62
C GLU A 278 9.09 -18.34 13.30
N ALA A 279 9.18 -19.44 12.53
CA ALA A 279 9.62 -20.75 13.05
C ALA A 279 11.06 -20.73 13.61
N LEU A 280 11.93 -19.86 13.07
CA LEU A 280 13.29 -19.67 13.56
C LEU A 280 13.36 -18.78 14.82
N GLY A 281 12.24 -18.27 15.31
CA GLY A 281 12.18 -17.45 16.51
C GLY A 281 12.88 -16.09 16.35
N ILE A 282 13.02 -15.60 15.14
CA ILE A 282 13.58 -14.27 14.87
C ILE A 282 12.42 -13.28 15.10
N SER A 283 12.29 -12.75 16.32
CA SER A 283 11.34 -11.71 16.65
C SER A 283 11.73 -10.38 15.98
N ALA A 284 10.74 -9.64 15.52
CA ALA A 284 10.90 -8.26 15.10
C ALA A 284 11.13 -7.33 16.30
#